data_9202f70270a9d04f5d07830f318b2a42
#
_entry.id   9202f70270a9d04f5d07830f318b2a42
#
_cell.length_a   1.000
_cell.length_b   1.000
_cell.length_c   1.000
_cell.angle_alpha   90.00
_cell.angle_beta   90.00
_cell.angle_gamma   90.00
#
_symmetry.space_group_name_H-M   'P 1'
#
loop_
_entity.id
_entity.type
_entity.pdbx_description
1 polymer ?
#
loop_
_entity_poly.entity_id
_entity_poly.type
_entity_poly.pdbx_seq_one_letter_code
_entity_poly.pdbx_strand_id
1 'polypeptide(L)'
;MKTKRFIASCFLTVVSCLLVQGVVWVQSQPYYPPAGSWERKPPGAVGMDAALLAKAVEFAMTQETNKPMDFSDQERIFGEPLGPLPKRRAHTNGLVLRHGYIVAEFGETTKVDPTYSAAKSYLSTIAGLAVDQGLIDNVHDPVGKYIK
;
A
#
# COMPACT_ATOMS: atom_id res chain seq x y z
N MET A 1 16.12 61.13 -25.36
CA MET A 1 14.96 60.22 -25.46
C MET A 1 15.33 58.72 -25.48
N LYS A 2 16.54 58.30 -25.78
CA LYS A 2 16.95 56.89 -25.85
C LYS A 2 17.20 56.20 -24.47
N THR A 3 17.68 56.97 -23.49
CA THR A 3 18.03 56.44 -22.13
C THR A 3 16.83 56.02 -21.26
N LYS A 4 15.71 56.72 -21.38
CA LYS A 4 14.48 56.41 -20.62
C LYS A 4 13.81 55.10 -21.06
N ARG A 5 13.95 54.69 -22.33
CA ARG A 5 13.44 53.41 -22.86
C ARG A 5 14.26 52.19 -22.39
N PHE A 6 15.55 52.37 -22.18
CA PHE A 6 16.45 51.30 -21.71
C PHE A 6 16.18 50.93 -20.24
N ILE A 7 15.92 51.93 -19.39
CA ILE A 7 15.66 51.70 -17.96
C ILE A 7 14.27 51.06 -17.78
N ALA A 8 13.26 51.43 -18.56
CA ALA A 8 11.93 50.83 -18.51
C ALA A 8 11.93 49.36 -18.96
N SER A 9 12.78 49.02 -19.98
CA SER A 9 12.91 47.64 -20.47
C SER A 9 13.62 46.72 -19.47
N CYS A 10 14.64 47.20 -18.76
CA CYS A 10 15.31 46.43 -17.71
C CYS A 10 14.42 46.21 -16.48
N PHE A 11 13.57 47.16 -16.10
CA PHE A 11 12.61 47.00 -15.00
C PHE A 11 11.54 45.97 -15.33
N LEU A 12 11.05 45.95 -16.56
CA LEU A 12 10.04 44.98 -16.99
C LEU A 12 10.59 43.53 -16.99
N THR A 13 11.85 43.34 -17.39
CA THR A 13 12.52 42.02 -17.39
C THR A 13 12.79 41.49 -15.99
N VAL A 14 13.19 42.37 -15.05
CA VAL A 14 13.45 42.00 -13.66
C VAL A 14 12.14 41.65 -12.93
N VAL A 15 11.04 42.39 -13.17
CA VAL A 15 9.72 42.07 -12.60
C VAL A 15 9.16 40.78 -13.20
N SER A 16 9.40 40.48 -14.49
CA SER A 16 9.00 39.20 -15.09
C SER A 16 9.74 37.99 -14.54
N CYS A 17 11.04 38.13 -14.19
CA CYS A 17 11.82 37.08 -13.56
C CYS A 17 11.44 36.81 -12.09
N LEU A 18 10.87 37.79 -11.38
CA LEU A 18 10.42 37.64 -9.99
C LEU A 18 9.05 36.94 -9.88
N LEU A 19 8.23 36.93 -10.96
CA LEU A 19 6.93 36.25 -11.00
C LEU A 19 7.02 34.76 -11.38
N VAL A 20 8.18 34.25 -11.75
CA VAL A 20 8.47 32.83 -11.99
C VAL A 20 9.08 32.18 -10.74
N GLN A 21 8.78 32.68 -9.55
CA GLN A 21 9.05 31.92 -8.33
C GLN A 21 8.08 30.73 -8.31
N GLY A 22 8.61 29.62 -8.78
CA GLY A 22 7.90 28.39 -8.97
C GLY A 22 7.11 28.03 -7.73
N VAL A 23 5.88 27.55 -7.94
CA VAL A 23 5.14 26.79 -6.95
C VAL A 23 6.04 25.62 -6.57
N VAL A 24 6.80 25.79 -5.49
CA VAL A 24 7.51 24.68 -4.86
C VAL A 24 6.40 23.77 -4.34
N TRP A 25 6.13 22.71 -5.08
CA TRP A 25 5.32 21.61 -4.57
C TRP A 25 6.10 21.04 -3.39
N VAL A 26 5.74 21.48 -2.18
CA VAL A 26 6.19 20.80 -0.97
C VAL A 26 5.55 19.42 -1.03
N GLN A 27 6.32 18.48 -1.56
CA GLN A 27 5.96 17.08 -1.48
C GLN A 27 5.95 16.74 0.00
N SER A 28 4.76 16.63 0.58
CA SER A 28 4.62 16.17 1.96
C SER A 28 5.31 14.82 2.07
N GLN A 29 6.19 14.67 3.07
CA GLN A 29 6.85 13.39 3.34
C GLN A 29 5.78 12.29 3.44
N PRO A 30 6.00 11.14 2.79
CA PRO A 30 5.05 10.03 2.90
C PRO A 30 4.89 9.63 4.37
N TYR A 31 3.65 9.48 4.80
CA TYR A 31 3.35 8.98 6.13
C TYR A 31 3.55 7.47 6.16
N TYR A 32 4.39 7.01 7.09
CA TYR A 32 4.56 5.59 7.39
C TYR A 32 3.99 5.33 8.79
N PRO A 33 2.98 4.46 8.92
CA PRO A 33 2.41 4.15 10.22
C PRO A 33 3.44 3.48 11.13
N PRO A 34 3.51 3.84 12.42
CA PRO A 34 4.34 3.15 13.37
C PRO A 34 3.83 1.72 13.62
N ALA A 35 4.72 0.83 14.09
CA ALA A 35 4.34 -0.53 14.41
C ALA A 35 3.19 -0.56 15.45
N GLY A 36 2.13 -1.29 15.14
CA GLY A 36 0.98 -1.48 16.03
C GLY A 36 0.01 -0.30 16.14
N SER A 37 0.26 0.81 15.44
CA SER A 37 -0.61 1.99 15.50
C SER A 37 -0.84 2.57 14.11
N TRP A 38 -1.99 2.28 13.51
CA TRP A 38 -2.37 2.76 12.18
C TRP A 38 -3.46 3.82 12.30
N GLU A 39 -3.16 5.03 11.84
CA GLU A 39 -4.14 6.11 11.81
C GLU A 39 -5.24 5.84 10.78
N ARG A 40 -6.44 6.34 11.09
CA ARG A 40 -7.61 6.27 10.20
C ARG A 40 -7.90 7.64 9.64
N LYS A 41 -8.26 7.71 8.35
CA LYS A 41 -8.74 8.94 7.72
C LYS A 41 -10.02 8.69 6.93
N PRO A 42 -10.93 9.68 6.88
CA PRO A 42 -12.07 9.62 5.98
C PRO A 42 -11.58 9.51 4.53
N PRO A 43 -12.24 8.72 3.67
CA PRO A 43 -11.84 8.53 2.27
C PRO A 43 -11.63 9.85 1.51
N GLY A 44 -12.52 10.82 1.68
CA GLY A 44 -12.42 12.13 1.04
C GLY A 44 -11.17 12.94 1.44
N ALA A 45 -10.66 12.76 2.65
CA ALA A 45 -9.46 13.44 3.12
C ALA A 45 -8.16 12.95 2.42
N VAL A 46 -8.23 11.81 1.74
CA VAL A 46 -7.12 11.21 1.00
C VAL A 46 -7.42 11.06 -0.50
N GLY A 47 -8.40 11.83 -1.00
CA GLY A 47 -8.73 11.89 -2.42
C GLY A 47 -9.50 10.66 -2.95
N MET A 48 -10.25 9.95 -2.10
CA MET A 48 -11.12 8.85 -2.50
C MET A 48 -12.59 9.25 -2.40
N ASP A 49 -13.40 8.73 -3.31
CA ASP A 49 -14.85 8.87 -3.26
C ASP A 49 -15.41 7.93 -2.17
N ALA A 50 -15.97 8.52 -1.12
CA ALA A 50 -16.50 7.78 0.02
C ALA A 50 -17.72 6.91 -0.35
N ALA A 51 -18.57 7.36 -1.28
CA ALA A 51 -19.76 6.63 -1.69
C ALA A 51 -19.40 5.42 -2.57
N LEU A 52 -18.43 5.59 -3.46
CA LEU A 52 -17.93 4.47 -4.28
C LEU A 52 -17.18 3.45 -3.41
N LEU A 53 -16.40 3.90 -2.44
CA LEU A 53 -15.71 3.01 -1.51
C LEU A 53 -16.70 2.21 -0.66
N ALA A 54 -17.75 2.86 -0.15
CA ALA A 54 -18.79 2.17 0.62
C ALA A 54 -19.48 1.08 -0.22
N LYS A 55 -19.84 1.36 -1.47
CA LYS A 55 -20.40 0.37 -2.40
C LYS A 55 -19.43 -0.78 -2.68
N ALA A 56 -18.13 -0.50 -2.81
CA ALA A 56 -17.12 -1.53 -3.02
C ALA A 56 -16.99 -2.45 -1.81
N VAL A 57 -17.03 -1.92 -0.59
CA VAL A 57 -17.04 -2.69 0.66
C VAL A 57 -18.31 -3.53 0.77
N GLU A 58 -19.48 -2.94 0.51
CA GLU A 58 -20.75 -3.67 0.49
C GLU A 58 -20.71 -4.83 -0.50
N PHE A 59 -20.26 -4.58 -1.73
CA PHE A 59 -20.09 -5.63 -2.73
C PHE A 59 -19.13 -6.72 -2.24
N ALA A 60 -17.97 -6.37 -1.70
CA ALA A 60 -17.00 -7.34 -1.18
C ALA A 60 -17.61 -8.26 -0.12
N MET A 61 -18.41 -7.72 0.78
CA MET A 61 -19.09 -8.50 1.83
C MET A 61 -20.13 -9.48 1.27
N THR A 62 -20.69 -9.23 0.07
CA THR A 62 -21.58 -10.18 -0.60
C THR A 62 -20.83 -11.31 -1.32
N GLN A 63 -19.51 -11.22 -1.46
CA GLN A 63 -18.66 -12.19 -2.16
C GLN A 63 -18.04 -13.22 -1.20
N GLU A 64 -18.80 -13.64 -0.19
CA GLU A 64 -18.35 -14.71 0.72
C GLU A 64 -18.09 -16.00 -0.06
N THR A 65 -16.93 -16.60 0.16
CA THR A 65 -16.61 -17.90 -0.43
C THR A 65 -17.48 -19.00 0.17
N ASN A 66 -17.89 -19.96 -0.63
CA ASN A 66 -18.61 -21.17 -0.18
C ASN A 66 -17.69 -22.27 0.36
N LYS A 67 -16.40 -21.98 0.59
CA LYS A 67 -15.46 -22.92 1.21
C LYS A 67 -15.82 -23.18 2.67
N PRO A 68 -15.59 -24.42 3.17
CA PRO A 68 -15.85 -24.76 4.56
C PRO A 68 -15.21 -23.77 5.54
N MET A 69 -15.93 -23.48 6.62
CA MET A 69 -15.43 -22.59 7.67
C MET A 69 -14.36 -23.22 8.54
N ASP A 70 -14.35 -24.56 8.62
CA ASP A 70 -13.49 -25.39 9.48
C ASP A 70 -12.26 -25.97 8.77
N PHE A 71 -12.01 -25.54 7.53
CA PHE A 71 -10.91 -26.03 6.69
C PHE A 71 -11.00 -27.53 6.33
N SER A 72 -12.14 -28.17 6.47
CA SER A 72 -12.32 -29.61 6.23
C SER A 72 -12.02 -30.06 4.77
N ASP A 73 -11.92 -29.12 3.83
CA ASP A 73 -11.55 -29.39 2.44
C ASP A 73 -10.04 -29.36 2.17
N GLN A 74 -9.22 -28.94 3.14
CA GLN A 74 -7.79 -28.64 2.89
C GLN A 74 -6.98 -29.92 2.64
N GLU A 75 -7.23 -31.00 3.39
CA GLU A 75 -6.57 -32.28 3.17
C GLU A 75 -6.82 -32.80 1.75
N ARG A 76 -8.07 -32.69 1.27
CA ARG A 76 -8.43 -33.09 -0.09
C ARG A 76 -7.73 -32.24 -1.16
N ILE A 77 -7.50 -30.95 -0.89
CA ILE A 77 -6.88 -30.01 -1.83
C ILE A 77 -5.36 -30.23 -1.88
N PHE A 78 -4.71 -30.44 -0.76
CA PHE A 78 -3.25 -30.50 -0.63
C PHE A 78 -2.69 -31.91 -0.50
N GLY A 79 -3.54 -32.94 -0.37
CA GLY A 79 -3.15 -34.36 -0.27
C GLY A 79 -2.71 -34.79 1.13
N GLU A 80 -2.56 -33.86 2.05
CA GLU A 80 -2.17 -34.12 3.45
C GLU A 80 -2.76 -33.03 4.37
N PRO A 81 -2.93 -33.31 5.67
CA PRO A 81 -3.34 -32.33 6.65
C PRO A 81 -2.32 -31.19 6.69
N LEU A 82 -2.76 -29.95 6.52
CA LEU A 82 -1.94 -28.80 6.77
C LEU A 82 -1.61 -28.70 8.26
N GLY A 83 -0.45 -28.12 8.59
CA GLY A 83 -0.01 -27.87 9.95
C GLY A 83 -1.05 -27.12 10.80
N PRO A 84 -0.71 -26.63 11.98
CA PRO A 84 -1.70 -26.08 12.91
C PRO A 84 -2.48 -24.94 12.27
N LEU A 85 -3.78 -25.18 12.05
CA LEU A 85 -4.73 -24.21 11.53
C LEU A 85 -5.62 -23.68 12.66
N PRO A 86 -6.18 -22.48 12.53
CA PRO A 86 -7.27 -22.04 13.39
C PRO A 86 -8.47 -22.99 13.22
N LYS A 87 -9.29 -23.14 14.26
CA LYS A 87 -10.48 -24.01 14.20
C LYS A 87 -11.50 -23.56 13.17
N ARG A 88 -11.48 -22.28 12.81
CA ARG A 88 -12.45 -21.66 11.91
C ARG A 88 -11.82 -20.46 11.23
N ARG A 89 -11.96 -20.33 9.91
CA ARG A 89 -11.60 -19.13 9.18
C ARG A 89 -12.53 -17.95 9.51
N ALA A 90 -12.11 -16.74 9.19
CA ALA A 90 -12.98 -15.58 9.18
C ALA A 90 -13.95 -15.62 7.99
N HIS A 91 -15.03 -14.85 8.08
CA HIS A 91 -15.80 -14.43 6.92
C HIS A 91 -15.02 -13.43 6.08
N THR A 92 -15.58 -13.04 4.93
CA THR A 92 -14.98 -11.99 4.09
C THR A 92 -14.67 -10.75 4.93
N ASN A 93 -13.42 -10.35 4.91
CA ASN A 93 -12.94 -9.19 5.65
C ASN A 93 -11.85 -8.47 4.83
N GLY A 94 -11.54 -7.25 5.20
CA GLY A 94 -10.51 -6.51 4.52
C GLY A 94 -10.20 -5.15 5.09
N LEU A 95 -9.06 -4.64 4.63
CA LEU A 95 -8.56 -3.30 4.90
C LEU A 95 -8.33 -2.59 3.58
N VAL A 96 -8.73 -1.32 3.50
CA VAL A 96 -8.35 -0.44 2.40
C VAL A 96 -7.41 0.62 2.95
N LEU A 97 -6.22 0.68 2.38
CA LEU A 97 -5.17 1.61 2.76
C LEU A 97 -4.95 2.65 1.67
N ARG A 98 -4.76 3.88 2.07
CA ARG A 98 -4.38 4.97 1.17
C ARG A 98 -3.35 5.86 1.85
N HIS A 99 -2.19 6.05 1.22
CA HIS A 99 -1.08 6.86 1.76
C HIS A 99 -0.67 6.50 3.20
N GLY A 100 -0.71 5.20 3.57
CA GLY A 100 -0.41 4.72 4.91
C GLY A 100 -1.58 4.78 5.92
N TYR A 101 -2.72 5.36 5.56
CA TYR A 101 -3.90 5.47 6.42
C TYR A 101 -4.91 4.37 6.14
N ILE A 102 -5.57 3.86 7.18
CA ILE A 102 -6.76 3.01 7.03
C ILE A 102 -7.94 3.92 6.66
N VAL A 103 -8.53 3.68 5.51
CA VAL A 103 -9.70 4.43 5.00
C VAL A 103 -10.99 3.63 5.03
N ALA A 104 -10.90 2.31 5.05
CA ALA A 104 -12.00 1.41 5.34
C ALA A 104 -11.47 0.12 5.98
N GLU A 105 -12.29 -0.47 6.82
CA GLU A 105 -12.06 -1.77 7.46
C GLU A 105 -13.41 -2.45 7.66
N PHE A 106 -13.49 -3.74 7.35
CA PHE A 106 -14.72 -4.51 7.45
C PHE A 106 -14.42 -5.97 7.80
N GLY A 107 -15.35 -6.60 8.51
CA GLY A 107 -15.25 -7.99 8.97
C GLY A 107 -14.27 -8.20 10.12
N GLU A 108 -13.81 -9.43 10.31
CA GLU A 108 -12.95 -9.87 11.42
C GLU A 108 -11.46 -9.69 11.08
N THR A 109 -10.98 -8.48 10.88
CA THR A 109 -9.62 -8.18 10.39
C THR A 109 -8.49 -8.55 11.34
N THR A 110 -8.78 -8.77 12.61
CA THR A 110 -7.81 -9.21 13.64
C THR A 110 -7.75 -10.72 13.81
N LYS A 111 -8.62 -11.45 13.11
CA LYS A 111 -8.64 -12.90 13.20
C LYS A 111 -7.47 -13.51 12.43
N VAL A 112 -6.81 -14.48 13.04
CA VAL A 112 -5.71 -15.22 12.40
C VAL A 112 -6.29 -16.20 11.39
N ASP A 113 -5.85 -16.07 10.14
CA ASP A 113 -6.22 -16.94 9.02
C ASP A 113 -4.97 -17.33 8.21
N PRO A 114 -5.01 -18.48 7.50
CA PRO A 114 -3.96 -18.83 6.56
C PRO A 114 -3.85 -17.81 5.43
N THR A 115 -2.64 -17.32 5.19
CA THR A 115 -2.36 -16.35 4.13
C THR A 115 -2.20 -16.98 2.75
N TYR A 116 -2.08 -18.31 2.70
CA TYR A 116 -1.87 -19.07 1.46
C TYR A 116 -0.73 -18.44 0.61
N SER A 117 -0.98 -18.26 -0.66
CA SER A 117 0.01 -17.68 -1.58
C SER A 117 0.32 -16.20 -1.35
N ALA A 118 -0.44 -15.48 -0.55
CA ALA A 118 -0.05 -14.13 -0.12
C ALA A 118 1.28 -14.13 0.67
N ALA A 119 1.64 -15.28 1.29
CA ALA A 119 2.97 -15.48 1.89
C ALA A 119 4.12 -15.21 0.92
N LYS A 120 3.93 -15.44 -0.39
CA LYS A 120 4.95 -15.16 -1.42
C LYS A 120 5.21 -13.66 -1.58
N SER A 121 4.19 -12.83 -1.41
CA SER A 121 4.34 -11.36 -1.44
C SER A 121 5.13 -10.87 -0.24
N TYR A 122 4.91 -11.44 0.95
CA TYR A 122 5.73 -11.14 2.13
C TYR A 122 7.19 -11.57 1.91
N LEU A 123 7.41 -12.78 1.39
CA LEU A 123 8.76 -13.28 1.09
C LEU A 123 9.47 -12.39 0.07
N SER A 124 8.79 -11.98 -1.00
CA SER A 124 9.33 -11.05 -2.00
C SER A 124 9.72 -9.71 -1.39
N THR A 125 8.91 -9.17 -0.48
CA THR A 125 9.21 -7.91 0.22
C THR A 125 10.45 -8.06 1.10
N ILE A 126 10.56 -9.16 1.86
CA ILE A 126 11.74 -9.45 2.71
C ILE A 126 12.99 -9.64 1.85
N ALA A 127 12.88 -10.33 0.71
CA ALA A 127 14.00 -10.46 -0.23
C ALA A 127 14.43 -9.07 -0.79
N GLY A 128 13.49 -8.17 -1.05
CA GLY A 128 13.78 -6.79 -1.43
C GLY A 128 14.57 -6.04 -0.36
N LEU A 129 14.22 -6.20 0.91
CA LEU A 129 15.00 -5.64 2.03
C LEU A 129 16.41 -6.22 2.10
N ALA A 130 16.57 -7.52 1.82
CA ALA A 130 17.89 -8.15 1.79
C ALA A 130 18.77 -7.60 0.64
N VAL A 131 18.17 -7.29 -0.51
CA VAL A 131 18.86 -6.60 -1.62
C VAL A 131 19.27 -5.20 -1.19
N ASP A 132 18.37 -4.44 -0.59
CA ASP A 132 18.62 -3.06 -0.13
C ASP A 132 19.74 -3.01 0.92
N GLN A 133 19.86 -4.04 1.76
CA GLN A 133 20.92 -4.18 2.75
C GLN A 133 22.22 -4.80 2.20
N GLY A 134 22.30 -5.13 0.92
CA GLY A 134 23.48 -5.75 0.30
C GLY A 134 23.70 -7.21 0.72
N LEU A 135 22.69 -7.89 1.27
CA LEU A 135 22.75 -9.32 1.60
C LEU A 135 22.51 -10.20 0.37
N ILE A 136 21.87 -9.66 -0.64
CA ILE A 136 21.70 -10.24 -1.97
C ILE A 136 22.33 -9.26 -2.96
N ASP A 137 23.37 -9.69 -3.67
CA ASP A 137 24.13 -8.83 -4.58
C ASP A 137 23.35 -8.51 -5.86
N ASN A 138 22.63 -9.50 -6.39
CA ASN A 138 21.87 -9.36 -7.63
C ASN A 138 20.61 -10.23 -7.61
N VAL A 139 19.48 -9.64 -7.97
CA VAL A 139 18.17 -10.33 -8.04
C VAL A 139 18.13 -11.47 -9.07
N HIS A 140 19.07 -11.52 -10.00
CA HIS A 140 19.21 -12.59 -10.99
C HIS A 140 20.15 -13.70 -10.58
N ASP A 141 20.77 -13.60 -9.40
CA ASP A 141 21.63 -14.67 -8.88
C ASP A 141 20.82 -15.95 -8.58
N PRO A 142 21.41 -17.11 -8.81
CA PRO A 142 20.80 -18.38 -8.38
C PRO A 142 20.61 -18.40 -6.87
N VAL A 143 19.44 -18.85 -6.40
CA VAL A 143 19.13 -18.95 -4.95
C VAL A 143 20.18 -19.79 -4.20
N GLY A 144 20.73 -20.85 -4.80
CA GLY A 144 21.77 -21.68 -4.23
C GLY A 144 23.08 -20.95 -3.89
N LYS A 145 23.27 -19.70 -4.37
CA LYS A 145 24.40 -18.85 -3.93
C LYS A 145 24.25 -18.40 -2.48
N TYR A 146 23.01 -18.23 -2.00
CA TYR A 146 22.69 -17.66 -0.69
C TYR A 146 22.18 -18.69 0.32
N ILE A 147 21.59 -19.79 -0.14
CA ILE A 147 20.99 -20.84 0.69
C ILE A 147 21.76 -22.14 0.47
N LYS A 148 22.29 -22.70 1.56
CA LYS A 148 23.01 -23.99 1.58
C LYS A 148 22.08 -25.09 2.04
#